data_be996a414fa7a059d8a077808979e739
#
_entry.id   be996a414fa7a059d8a077808979e739
#
_cell.length_a   1.000
_cell.length_b   1.000
_cell.length_c   1.000
_cell.angle_alpha   90.00
_cell.angle_beta   90.00
_cell.angle_gamma   90.00
#
_symmetry.space_group_name_H-M   'P 1'
#
loop_
_entity.id
_entity.type
_entity.pdbx_description
1 polymer ?
#
loop_
_entity_poly.entity_id
_entity_poly.type
_entity_poly.pdbx_seq_one_letter_code
_entity_poly.pdbx_strand_id
1 'polypeptide(L)'
;MKIEYNNLYTHFIFVTLNRLPIIQEKYRNRIEKYITGIVNNNDSKLYAIYANPEHVHFIISRSPKLSEEYLSTIISESSERFINENKLCVGHLPGRGLLPHFQCQRLM
;
A
#
# COMPACT_ATOMS: atom_id res chain seq x y z
N MET A 1 -30.84 19.30 3.54
CA MET A 1 -30.63 17.92 3.08
C MET A 1 -29.18 17.55 3.29
N LYS A 2 -28.96 16.38 3.84
CA LYS A 2 -27.62 15.89 4.11
C LYS A 2 -27.20 14.93 3.00
N ILE A 3 -26.03 15.15 2.44
CA ILE A 3 -25.47 14.27 1.41
C ILE A 3 -24.41 13.40 2.07
N GLU A 4 -24.52 12.09 1.90
CA GLU A 4 -23.56 11.14 2.45
C GLU A 4 -22.70 10.59 1.33
N TYR A 5 -21.37 10.57 1.57
CA TYR A 5 -20.38 10.13 0.59
C TYR A 5 -19.70 8.83 1.00
N ASN A 6 -20.44 7.95 1.67
CA ASN A 6 -19.88 6.75 2.26
C ASN A 6 -19.65 5.60 1.27
N ASN A 7 -19.87 5.82 -0.03
CA ASN A 7 -19.74 4.78 -1.04
C ASN A 7 -18.61 5.02 -2.03
N LEU A 8 -17.61 5.81 -1.65
CA LEU A 8 -16.47 6.08 -2.51
C LEU A 8 -15.38 5.04 -2.27
N TYR A 9 -15.52 3.88 -2.89
CA TYR A 9 -14.56 2.81 -2.76
C TYR A 9 -13.51 2.89 -3.85
N THR A 10 -12.26 2.62 -3.48
CA THR A 10 -11.17 2.53 -4.43
C THR A 10 -10.40 1.25 -4.16
N HIS A 11 -10.13 0.51 -5.21
CA HIS A 11 -9.34 -0.72 -5.13
C HIS A 11 -7.94 -0.41 -5.66
N PHE A 12 -6.96 -0.49 -4.79
CA PHE A 12 -5.56 -0.25 -5.16
C PHE A 12 -4.81 -1.57 -5.26
N ILE A 13 -3.94 -1.65 -6.25
CA ILE A 13 -2.98 -2.74 -6.36
C ILE A 13 -1.60 -2.13 -6.49
N PHE A 14 -0.74 -2.42 -5.53
CA PHE A 14 0.67 -2.03 -5.56
C PHE A 14 1.48 -3.23 -5.98
N VAL A 15 2.22 -3.10 -7.06
CA VAL A 15 2.98 -4.20 -7.63
C VAL A 15 4.46 -3.97 -7.40
N THR A 16 5.17 -5.02 -6.98
CA THR A 16 6.63 -4.93 -6.84
C THR A 16 7.27 -4.77 -8.22
N LEU A 17 8.45 -4.15 -8.23
CA LEU A 17 9.17 -3.95 -9.48
C LEU A 17 9.41 -5.30 -10.16
N ASN A 18 9.05 -5.39 -11.45
CA ASN A 18 9.13 -6.62 -12.26
C ASN A 18 8.37 -7.80 -11.67
N ARG A 19 7.41 -7.53 -10.77
CA ARG A 19 6.58 -8.54 -10.11
C ARG A 19 7.41 -9.62 -9.39
N LEU A 20 8.54 -9.23 -8.84
CA LEU A 20 9.37 -10.16 -8.08
C LEU A 20 8.69 -10.50 -6.74
N PRO A 21 8.69 -11.78 -6.34
CA PRO A 21 8.04 -12.19 -5.08
C PRO A 21 8.92 -11.90 -3.88
N ILE A 22 9.09 -10.62 -3.57
CA ILE A 22 10.04 -10.17 -2.56
C ILE A 22 9.42 -9.97 -1.18
N ILE A 23 8.09 -9.89 -1.06
CA ILE A 23 7.42 -9.73 0.22
C ILE A 23 7.32 -11.09 0.90
N GLN A 24 7.96 -11.22 2.06
CA GLN A 24 7.96 -12.47 2.79
C GLN A 24 6.68 -12.65 3.60
N GLU A 25 6.15 -13.87 3.59
CA GLU A 25 4.92 -14.22 4.29
C GLU A 25 4.99 -13.85 5.79
N LYS A 26 6.13 -14.05 6.41
CA LYS A 26 6.28 -13.78 7.85
C LYS A 26 6.13 -12.27 8.18
N TYR A 27 6.27 -11.40 7.19
CA TYR A 27 6.14 -9.96 7.41
C TYR A 27 4.85 -9.40 6.86
N ARG A 28 3.99 -10.24 6.31
CA ARG A 28 2.74 -9.80 5.69
C ARG A 28 1.89 -8.97 6.64
N ASN A 29 1.70 -9.47 7.86
CA ASN A 29 0.86 -8.77 8.83
C ASN A 29 1.42 -7.39 9.19
N ARG A 30 2.73 -7.27 9.29
CA ARG A 30 3.35 -5.98 9.61
C ARG A 30 3.10 -4.94 8.51
N ILE A 31 3.24 -5.38 7.28
CA ILE A 31 3.01 -4.50 6.12
C ILE A 31 1.55 -4.10 6.05
N GLU A 32 0.64 -5.05 6.23
CA GLU A 32 -0.80 -4.77 6.23
C GLU A 32 -1.18 -3.78 7.31
N LYS A 33 -0.67 -3.96 8.51
CA LYS A 33 -0.95 -3.04 9.62
C LYS A 33 -0.41 -1.64 9.37
N TYR A 34 0.77 -1.56 8.77
CA TYR A 34 1.37 -0.27 8.47
C TYR A 34 0.51 0.51 7.46
N ILE A 35 0.09 -0.16 6.40
CA ILE A 35 -0.76 0.45 5.37
C ILE A 35 -2.11 0.87 5.97
N THR A 36 -2.68 0.02 6.82
CA THR A 36 -3.93 0.35 7.51
C THR A 36 -3.79 1.63 8.31
N GLY A 37 -2.66 1.80 9.01
CA GLY A 37 -2.40 3.01 9.78
C GLY A 37 -2.33 4.26 8.91
N ILE A 38 -1.67 4.16 7.75
CA ILE A 38 -1.60 5.30 6.82
C ILE A 38 -2.98 5.67 6.31
N VAL A 39 -3.77 4.69 5.93
CA VAL A 39 -5.13 4.91 5.43
C VAL A 39 -5.96 5.62 6.50
N ASN A 40 -5.90 5.14 7.74
CA ASN A 40 -6.67 5.73 8.82
C ASN A 40 -6.21 7.16 9.14
N ASN A 41 -4.90 7.42 9.06
CA ASN A 41 -4.38 8.76 9.32
C ASN A 41 -4.75 9.77 8.24
N ASN A 42 -5.24 9.30 7.11
CA ASN A 42 -5.66 10.15 5.99
C ASN A 42 -7.18 10.19 5.85
N ASP A 43 -7.90 10.04 6.95
CA ASP A 43 -9.36 10.14 7.00
C ASP A 43 -10.07 9.18 6.05
N SER A 44 -9.44 8.06 5.79
CA SER A 44 -9.98 7.03 4.94
C SER A 44 -10.15 5.75 5.74
N LYS A 45 -10.93 4.81 5.24
CA LYS A 45 -11.21 3.58 5.95
C LYS A 45 -10.80 2.38 5.09
N LEU A 46 -10.05 1.48 5.70
CA LEU A 46 -9.65 0.25 5.04
C LEU A 46 -10.73 -0.80 5.23
N TYR A 47 -11.18 -1.42 4.14
CA TYR A 47 -12.15 -2.51 4.18
C TYR A 47 -11.51 -3.87 4.05
N ALA A 48 -10.49 -3.98 3.22
CA ALA A 48 -9.80 -5.25 3.02
C ALA A 48 -8.40 -4.98 2.53
N ILE A 49 -7.46 -5.85 2.92
CA ILE A 49 -6.08 -5.77 2.46
C ILE A 49 -5.48 -7.16 2.46
N TYR A 50 -4.66 -7.44 1.47
CA TYR A 50 -3.86 -8.66 1.44
C TYR A 50 -2.53 -8.38 0.75
N ALA A 51 -1.45 -8.66 1.47
CA ALA A 51 -0.09 -8.48 0.95
C ALA A 51 0.41 -9.81 0.41
N ASN A 52 0.36 -9.97 -0.91
CA ASN A 52 0.93 -11.13 -1.60
C ASN A 52 2.43 -10.93 -1.80
N PRO A 53 3.18 -12.00 -2.11
CA PRO A 53 4.63 -11.85 -2.31
C PRO A 53 5.01 -10.85 -3.39
N GLU A 54 4.22 -10.67 -4.43
CA GLU A 54 4.55 -9.82 -5.56
C GLU A 54 3.68 -8.57 -5.67
N HIS A 55 2.60 -8.49 -4.89
CA HIS A 55 1.71 -7.35 -4.93
C HIS A 55 0.90 -7.24 -3.65
N VAL A 56 0.48 -6.02 -3.36
CA VAL A 56 -0.42 -5.75 -2.24
C VAL A 56 -1.68 -5.14 -2.81
N HIS A 57 -2.85 -5.70 -2.48
CA HIS A 57 -4.10 -5.09 -2.92
C HIS A 57 -5.00 -4.80 -1.73
N PHE A 58 -5.72 -3.70 -1.82
CA PHE A 58 -6.58 -3.28 -0.73
C PHE A 58 -7.71 -2.41 -1.26
N ILE A 59 -8.80 -2.43 -0.52
CA ILE A 59 -10.01 -1.66 -0.83
C ILE A 59 -10.23 -0.67 0.30
N ILE A 60 -10.36 0.59 -0.05
CA ILE A 60 -10.59 1.64 0.93
C ILE A 60 -11.84 2.44 0.58
N SER A 61 -12.43 3.04 1.61
CA SER A 61 -13.38 4.13 1.45
C SER A 61 -12.58 5.41 1.61
N ARG A 62 -12.42 6.12 0.50
CA ARG A 62 -11.56 7.28 0.45
C ARG A 62 -12.27 8.53 0.96
N SER A 63 -11.55 9.38 1.68
CA SER A 63 -12.07 10.69 2.02
C SER A 63 -12.37 11.47 0.73
N PRO A 64 -13.53 12.12 0.64
CA PRO A 64 -13.85 12.94 -0.54
C PRO A 64 -12.90 14.10 -0.76
N LYS A 65 -12.16 14.48 0.28
CA LYS A 65 -11.22 15.61 0.21
C LYS A 65 -9.89 15.23 -0.41
N LEU A 66 -9.61 13.94 -0.56
CA LEU A 66 -8.32 13.46 -1.05
C LEU A 66 -8.47 12.81 -2.40
N SER A 67 -7.53 13.08 -3.30
CA SER A 67 -7.50 12.44 -4.60
C SER A 67 -6.93 11.02 -4.47
N GLU A 68 -7.28 10.17 -5.42
CA GLU A 68 -6.73 8.82 -5.46
C GLU A 68 -5.23 8.84 -5.70
N GLU A 69 -4.75 9.77 -6.54
CA GLU A 69 -3.32 9.92 -6.79
C GLU A 69 -2.57 10.30 -5.54
N TYR A 70 -3.10 11.24 -4.76
CA TYR A 70 -2.47 11.66 -3.52
C TYR A 70 -2.33 10.50 -2.55
N LEU A 71 -3.42 9.76 -2.34
CA LEU A 71 -3.40 8.61 -1.45
C LEU A 71 -2.46 7.52 -1.94
N SER A 72 -2.50 7.20 -3.23
CA SER A 72 -1.64 6.16 -3.76
C SER A 72 -0.16 6.52 -3.61
N THR A 73 0.18 7.78 -3.82
CA THR A 73 1.55 8.25 -3.68
C THR A 73 2.02 8.15 -2.23
N ILE A 74 1.22 8.66 -1.29
CA ILE A 74 1.58 8.61 0.12
C ILE A 74 1.73 7.18 0.61
N ILE A 75 0.77 6.32 0.28
CA ILE A 75 0.79 4.94 0.74
C ILE A 75 1.98 4.20 0.12
N SER A 76 2.20 4.38 -1.18
CA SER A 76 3.30 3.73 -1.88
C SER A 76 4.66 4.14 -1.34
N GLU A 77 4.89 5.44 -1.22
CA GLU A 77 6.18 5.94 -0.74
C GLU A 77 6.45 5.57 0.71
N SER A 78 5.44 5.71 1.56
CA SER A 78 5.58 5.39 2.98
C SER A 78 5.80 3.90 3.19
N SER A 79 5.07 3.07 2.44
CA SER A 79 5.20 1.62 2.55
C SER A 79 6.56 1.15 2.06
N GLU A 80 7.03 1.70 0.95
CA GLU A 80 8.35 1.36 0.42
C GLU A 80 9.43 1.71 1.44
N ARG A 81 9.36 2.91 2.02
CA ARG A 81 10.32 3.33 3.03
C ARG A 81 10.28 2.41 4.25
N PHE A 82 9.08 2.07 4.73
CA PHE A 82 8.92 1.18 5.87
C PHE A 82 9.51 -0.19 5.61
N ILE A 83 9.23 -0.76 4.44
CA ILE A 83 9.74 -2.08 4.06
C ILE A 83 11.26 -2.06 3.99
N ASN A 84 11.82 -1.01 3.41
CA ASN A 84 13.28 -0.90 3.25
C ASN A 84 13.99 -0.66 4.58
N GLU A 85 13.46 0.23 5.41
CA GLU A 85 14.06 0.51 6.72
C GLU A 85 14.06 -0.69 7.64
N ASN A 86 13.03 -1.52 7.53
CA ASN A 86 12.87 -2.71 8.38
C ASN A 86 13.36 -3.98 7.70
N LYS A 87 13.90 -3.90 6.48
CA LYS A 87 14.46 -5.02 5.72
C LYS A 87 13.47 -6.18 5.60
N LEU A 88 12.25 -5.87 5.20
CA LEU A 88 11.17 -6.85 5.15
C LEU A 88 11.08 -7.58 3.82
N CYS A 89 11.90 -7.22 2.84
CA CYS A 89 11.89 -7.85 1.52
C CYS A 89 13.05 -8.81 1.34
N VAL A 90 12.79 -9.87 0.56
CA VAL A 90 13.83 -10.81 0.14
C VAL A 90 14.72 -10.11 -0.88
N GLY A 91 16.01 -10.44 -0.85
CA GLY A 91 16.93 -9.97 -1.88
C GLY A 91 17.43 -8.56 -1.69
N HIS A 92 17.23 -8.00 -0.50
CA HIS A 92 17.90 -6.76 -0.15
C HIS A 92 19.40 -7.05 -0.05
N LEU A 93 20.15 -6.51 -1.01
CA LEU A 93 21.59 -6.70 -1.03
C LEU A 93 22.27 -5.46 -0.46
N PRO A 94 22.94 -5.59 0.69
CA PRO A 94 23.64 -4.45 1.28
C PRO A 94 24.64 -3.87 0.29
N GLY A 95 24.64 -2.55 0.17
CA GLY A 95 25.58 -1.83 -0.67
C GLY A 95 25.19 -1.66 -2.13
N ARG A 96 24.12 -2.28 -2.59
CA ARG A 96 23.68 -2.11 -3.98
C ARG A 96 22.64 -1.04 -4.17
N GLY A 97 22.05 -0.53 -3.11
CA GLY A 97 21.04 0.49 -3.22
C GLY A 97 19.80 0.10 -4.02
N LEU A 98 19.63 -1.19 -4.29
CA LEU A 98 18.48 -1.68 -5.01
C LEU A 98 17.35 -1.86 -4.03
N LEU A 99 16.50 -0.87 -3.98
CA LEU A 99 15.34 -0.90 -3.11
C LEU A 99 14.16 -1.43 -3.90
N PRO A 100 13.30 -2.25 -3.28
CA PRO A 100 12.07 -2.64 -3.94
C PRO A 100 11.20 -1.40 -4.16
N HIS A 101 10.65 -1.29 -5.36
CA HIS A 101 9.77 -0.20 -5.70
C HIS A 101 8.38 -0.75 -5.95
N PHE A 102 7.38 -0.04 -5.47
CA PHE A 102 5.99 -0.37 -5.73
C PHE A 102 5.46 0.50 -6.86
N GLN A 103 4.79 -0.13 -7.79
CA GLN A 103 4.01 0.57 -8.79
C GLN A 103 2.56 0.48 -8.37
N CYS A 104 1.89 1.61 -8.33
CA CYS A 104 0.48 1.65 -7.97
C CYS A 104 -0.36 1.49 -9.23
N GLN A 105 -1.26 0.51 -9.20
CA GLN A 105 -2.26 0.32 -10.23
C GLN A 105 -3.61 0.40 -9.57
N ARG A 106 -4.51 1.15 -10.19
CA ARG A 106 -5.85 1.35 -9.67
C ARG A 106 -6.83 0.59 -10.52
N LEU A 107 -7.66 -0.22 -9.87
CA LEU A 107 -8.77 -0.90 -10.53
C LEU A 107 -10.07 -0.22 -10.11
N MET A 108 -10.90 0.02 -11.08
CA MET A 108 -12.22 0.58 -10.83
C MET A 108 -13.29 -0.48 -11.06
#